data_057c0a87fff6f8c24f01484a3c876108
#
_entry.id   057c0a87fff6f8c24f01484a3c876108
#
_cell.length_a   1.000
_cell.length_b   1.000
_cell.length_c   1.000
_cell.angle_alpha   90.00
_cell.angle_beta   90.00
_cell.angle_gamma   90.00
#
_symmetry.space_group_name_H-M   'P 1'
#
loop_
_entity.id
_entity.type
_entity.pdbx_description
1 polymer ?
#
loop_
_entity_poly.entity_id
_entity_poly.type
_entity_poly.pdbx_seq_one_letter_code
_entity_poly.pdbx_strand_id
1 'polypeptide(L)'
;MLKLKTLPIFMVLFLFVSLTLVSCGDKKDDSTQQTQTRQNEQSTVESTQQTENPDATAVKVDPNIPHYEKVSGISGNLSSIGSDTMNNLLTLWLEGFKKYYPNVNIQVEGKGSSTAPPALISGTAQLGPMSRDMKQEEIDAFEKKFGYKPTELRVSIDALAVYVNKDNPLEGLTLPQVDAAFSKTRRGGYKTDITNWGDFGLTGDWTNRGLSLYGRNSASGTYGYFKEHALFKGDFKDQVKEQPGSASVVQGVTEDRYAIGYSGIGYRTSGVIALPLAKSENDEFHQPDYENCLNGKYPLSRFLNIYVNKAPNKPVDPLLKEFLRFVLSYEGQEVVVKDGYLPLTSELAKKELAKLD
;
A
#
# COMPACT_ATOMS: atom_id res chain seq x y z
N MET A 1 -58.96 -10.51 17.00
CA MET A 1 -58.83 -10.34 18.46
C MET A 1 -57.36 -10.10 18.78
N LEU A 2 -57.04 -8.87 19.14
CA LEU A 2 -55.72 -8.36 19.52
C LEU A 2 -55.26 -8.94 20.86
N LYS A 3 -54.01 -9.29 21.02
CA LYS A 3 -53.32 -9.26 22.32
C LYS A 3 -51.96 -8.61 22.17
N LEU A 4 -51.88 -7.35 22.57
CA LEU A 4 -50.68 -6.60 22.93
C LEU A 4 -50.03 -7.25 24.17
N LYS A 5 -48.71 -7.46 24.13
CA LYS A 5 -47.92 -7.71 25.34
C LYS A 5 -46.91 -6.58 25.50
N THR A 6 -47.05 -5.90 26.60
CA THR A 6 -46.26 -4.76 27.10
C THR A 6 -44.90 -5.24 27.60
N LEU A 7 -43.87 -4.46 27.27
CA LEU A 7 -42.45 -4.57 27.70
C LEU A 7 -42.23 -3.61 28.90
N PRO A 8 -41.57 -4.00 29.98
CA PRO A 8 -41.22 -3.09 31.06
C PRO A 8 -39.88 -2.36 30.80
N ILE A 9 -39.94 -1.08 31.05
CA ILE A 9 -38.81 -0.13 31.07
C ILE A 9 -37.98 -0.40 32.33
N PHE A 10 -36.68 -0.70 32.17
CA PHE A 10 -35.71 -0.67 33.27
C PHE A 10 -34.97 0.67 33.26
N MET A 11 -35.23 1.44 34.31
CA MET A 11 -34.63 2.69 34.66
C MET A 11 -33.33 2.41 35.43
N VAL A 12 -32.17 2.74 34.84
CA VAL A 12 -30.87 2.66 35.51
C VAL A 12 -30.50 4.02 36.07
N LEU A 13 -30.44 4.07 37.40
CA LEU A 13 -30.12 5.21 38.24
C LEU A 13 -28.59 5.44 38.23
N PHE A 14 -28.12 6.61 37.76
CA PHE A 14 -26.72 7.03 37.91
C PHE A 14 -26.50 7.67 39.27
N LEU A 15 -25.61 7.08 40.06
CA LEU A 15 -25.16 7.62 41.35
C LEU A 15 -23.91 8.48 41.08
N PHE A 16 -24.02 9.80 41.29
CA PHE A 16 -22.90 10.72 41.36
C PHE A 16 -22.27 10.65 42.75
N VAL A 17 -20.97 10.34 42.83
CA VAL A 17 -20.16 10.53 44.03
C VAL A 17 -19.22 11.69 43.77
N SER A 18 -19.54 12.81 44.41
CA SER A 18 -18.68 13.99 44.53
C SER A 18 -17.73 13.82 45.72
N LEU A 19 -16.41 13.92 45.49
CA LEU A 19 -15.42 14.00 46.57
C LEU A 19 -14.80 15.41 46.56
N THR A 20 -14.97 16.06 47.70
CA THR A 20 -14.56 17.43 48.02
C THR A 20 -13.10 17.51 48.38
N LEU A 21 -12.46 18.59 47.91
CA LEU A 21 -11.15 19.11 48.30
C LEU A 21 -11.10 19.57 49.76
N VAL A 22 -10.00 19.29 50.42
CA VAL A 22 -9.58 20.06 51.64
C VAL A 22 -8.18 20.59 51.40
N SER A 23 -8.09 21.91 51.55
CA SER A 23 -6.92 22.79 51.52
C SER A 23 -6.41 22.95 52.95
N CYS A 24 -5.11 23.23 53.13
CA CYS A 24 -4.37 24.03 54.11
C CYS A 24 -3.00 23.36 54.35
N GLY A 25 -1.91 24.05 54.48
CA GLY A 25 -1.60 25.45 54.74
C GLY A 25 -0.09 25.68 54.74
N ASP A 26 0.25 26.93 54.70
CA ASP A 26 1.57 27.59 54.66
C ASP A 26 2.63 27.11 55.68
N LYS A 27 3.93 27.22 55.28
CA LYS A 27 4.94 27.96 56.04
C LYS A 27 6.17 28.32 55.21
N LYS A 28 6.51 29.61 55.27
CA LYS A 28 7.77 30.24 54.84
C LYS A 28 8.95 29.81 55.73
N ASP A 29 10.16 29.89 55.17
CA ASP A 29 11.40 30.56 55.60
C ASP A 29 12.54 30.07 54.69
N ASP A 30 13.15 30.93 54.02
CA ASP A 30 14.17 32.01 54.11
C ASP A 30 15.63 31.48 53.89
N SER A 31 16.29 32.25 53.00
CA SER A 31 17.74 32.46 52.85
C SER A 31 18.67 31.29 52.43
N THR A 32 19.37 31.34 51.32
CA THR A 32 20.68 32.00 51.15
C THR A 32 21.21 31.82 49.73
N GLN A 33 21.65 32.90 49.15
CA GLN A 33 22.41 32.97 47.90
C GLN A 33 23.73 32.21 48.00
N GLN A 34 24.03 31.42 46.96
CA GLN A 34 25.43 31.22 46.55
C GLN A 34 25.49 31.13 45.02
N THR A 35 26.06 32.16 44.44
CA THR A 35 26.55 32.29 43.09
C THR A 35 27.67 31.30 42.86
N GLN A 36 27.53 30.35 41.95
CA GLN A 36 28.68 29.71 41.32
C GLN A 36 28.50 29.63 39.83
N THR A 37 29.30 30.42 39.19
CA THR A 37 29.68 30.39 37.78
C THR A 37 30.13 29.00 37.39
N ARG A 38 29.47 28.34 36.45
CA ARG A 38 30.05 27.19 35.75
C ARG A 38 29.98 27.42 34.25
N GLN A 39 31.15 27.28 33.70
CA GLN A 39 31.57 27.43 32.35
C GLN A 39 30.77 26.60 31.37
N ASN A 40 30.50 27.19 30.19
CA ASN A 40 30.08 26.56 28.97
C ASN A 40 31.07 25.44 28.59
N GLU A 41 30.65 24.20 28.71
CA GLU A 41 31.21 23.11 27.92
C GLU A 41 30.26 22.80 26.79
N GLN A 42 30.68 23.22 25.62
CA GLN A 42 30.11 22.94 24.32
C GLN A 42 30.42 21.48 24.00
N SER A 43 29.52 20.56 24.35
CA SER A 43 29.59 19.19 23.84
C SER A 43 29.17 19.16 22.39
N THR A 44 30.15 19.05 21.53
CA THR A 44 30.04 18.70 20.13
C THR A 44 29.35 17.34 20.02
N VAL A 45 28.10 17.33 19.60
CA VAL A 45 27.41 16.10 19.20
C VAL A 45 28.04 15.69 17.87
N GLU A 46 28.90 14.72 17.91
CA GLU A 46 29.37 13.97 16.76
C GLU A 46 28.16 13.36 16.05
N SER A 47 27.83 13.90 14.89
CA SER A 47 26.87 13.28 13.97
C SER A 47 27.47 11.95 13.53
N THR A 48 26.91 10.86 14.05
CA THR A 48 27.15 9.51 13.55
C THR A 48 26.73 9.49 12.09
N GLN A 49 27.70 9.55 11.20
CA GLN A 49 27.51 9.27 9.79
C GLN A 49 26.95 7.86 9.66
N GLN A 50 25.69 7.77 9.28
CA GLN A 50 25.14 6.54 8.72
C GLN A 50 26.01 6.24 7.50
N THR A 51 26.73 5.13 7.56
CA THR A 51 27.39 4.53 6.40
C THR A 51 26.30 4.16 5.40
N GLU A 52 26.10 5.02 4.40
CA GLU A 52 25.33 4.70 3.20
C GLU A 52 25.94 3.45 2.59
N ASN A 53 25.14 2.44 2.39
CA ASN A 53 25.48 1.25 1.64
C ASN A 53 25.66 1.68 0.16
N PRO A 54 26.87 1.58 -0.45
CA PRO A 54 27.13 2.21 -1.74
C PRO A 54 26.52 1.51 -2.96
N ASP A 55 25.64 0.53 -2.78
CA ASP A 55 25.18 -0.36 -3.86
C ASP A 55 23.66 -0.37 -4.15
N ALA A 56 22.90 0.58 -3.63
CA ALA A 56 21.55 0.82 -4.11
C ALA A 56 21.57 2.09 -4.98
N THR A 57 21.65 1.95 -6.29
CA THR A 57 21.35 3.05 -7.21
C THR A 57 19.95 3.53 -6.90
N ALA A 58 19.83 4.69 -6.25
CA ALA A 58 18.55 5.27 -5.87
C ALA A 58 17.69 5.38 -7.15
N VAL A 59 16.50 4.79 -7.13
CA VAL A 59 15.54 4.87 -8.24
C VAL A 59 15.29 6.35 -8.53
N LYS A 60 15.41 6.73 -9.81
CA LYS A 60 15.24 8.12 -10.26
C LYS A 60 14.11 8.18 -11.28
N VAL A 61 13.41 9.30 -11.27
CA VAL A 61 12.43 9.62 -12.30
C VAL A 61 13.13 9.83 -13.64
N ASP A 62 12.54 9.33 -14.73
CA ASP A 62 13.02 9.59 -16.08
C ASP A 62 12.98 11.10 -16.38
N PRO A 63 14.12 11.76 -16.63
CA PRO A 63 14.20 13.21 -16.84
C PRO A 63 13.46 13.70 -18.09
N ASN A 64 13.04 12.79 -18.98
CA ASN A 64 12.26 13.12 -20.17
C ASN A 64 10.75 13.15 -19.91
N ILE A 65 10.28 12.89 -18.69
CA ILE A 65 8.90 13.12 -18.30
C ILE A 65 8.70 14.64 -18.16
N PRO A 66 7.67 15.23 -18.80
CA PRO A 66 7.42 16.66 -18.71
C PRO A 66 7.11 17.10 -17.26
N HIS A 67 7.62 18.26 -16.88
CA HIS A 67 7.24 18.92 -15.64
C HIS A 67 5.77 19.34 -15.66
N TYR A 68 5.15 19.40 -14.48
CA TYR A 68 3.77 19.85 -14.35
C TYR A 68 3.65 21.36 -14.51
N GLU A 69 2.89 21.78 -15.50
CA GLU A 69 2.59 23.19 -15.73
C GLU A 69 1.17 23.51 -15.21
N LYS A 70 1.12 24.41 -14.21
CA LYS A 70 -0.14 24.86 -13.59
C LYS A 70 -1.00 25.62 -14.59
N VAL A 71 -2.30 25.26 -14.65
CA VAL A 71 -3.31 26.01 -15.38
C VAL A 71 -4.23 26.78 -14.42
N SER A 72 -4.90 27.84 -14.90
CA SER A 72 -5.82 28.63 -14.09
C SER A 72 -7.22 27.99 -14.02
N GLY A 73 -8.02 28.38 -13.02
CA GLY A 73 -9.45 28.02 -12.94
C GLY A 73 -9.76 26.62 -12.40
N ILE A 74 -8.78 25.94 -11.80
CA ILE A 74 -8.96 24.60 -11.19
C ILE A 74 -9.36 24.73 -9.74
N SER A 75 -10.55 24.20 -9.42
CA SER A 75 -11.10 24.11 -8.06
C SER A 75 -12.20 23.05 -8.02
N GLY A 76 -12.61 22.65 -6.83
CA GLY A 76 -13.72 21.70 -6.64
C GLY A 76 -13.34 20.51 -5.79
N ASN A 77 -14.16 19.45 -5.88
CA ASN A 77 -14.04 18.25 -5.08
C ASN A 77 -13.96 17.02 -5.98
N LEU A 78 -13.11 16.05 -5.60
CA LEU A 78 -13.08 14.71 -6.17
C LEU A 78 -13.16 13.67 -5.05
N SER A 79 -13.59 12.48 -5.39
CA SER A 79 -13.58 11.31 -4.51
C SER A 79 -12.79 10.18 -5.15
N SER A 80 -11.92 9.57 -4.38
CA SER A 80 -11.12 8.41 -4.74
C SER A 80 -11.49 7.25 -3.84
N ILE A 81 -12.02 6.17 -4.40
CA ILE A 81 -12.41 4.96 -3.66
C ILE A 81 -11.80 3.75 -4.35
N GLY A 82 -11.01 2.96 -3.62
CA GLY A 82 -10.40 1.78 -4.22
C GLY A 82 -9.25 1.19 -3.40
N SER A 83 -8.12 0.96 -4.07
CA SER A 83 -6.98 0.20 -3.55
C SER A 83 -6.37 0.81 -2.29
N ASP A 84 -6.31 0.02 -1.22
CA ASP A 84 -5.52 0.35 -0.04
C ASP A 84 -4.01 0.39 -0.35
N THR A 85 -3.52 -0.47 -1.25
CA THR A 85 -2.12 -0.46 -1.70
C THR A 85 -1.68 0.92 -2.19
N MET A 86 -2.59 1.68 -2.82
CA MET A 86 -2.32 3.02 -3.35
C MET A 86 -2.73 4.16 -2.40
N ASN A 87 -3.24 3.85 -1.21
CA ASN A 87 -3.85 4.86 -0.33
C ASN A 87 -2.84 5.93 0.11
N ASN A 88 -1.63 5.53 0.49
CA ASN A 88 -0.56 6.46 0.86
C ASN A 88 -0.08 7.27 -0.34
N LEU A 89 0.14 6.62 -1.47
CA LEU A 89 0.55 7.26 -2.72
C LEU A 89 -0.45 8.34 -3.19
N LEU A 90 -1.75 8.03 -3.16
CA LEU A 90 -2.81 9.00 -3.48
C LEU A 90 -2.82 10.19 -2.52
N THR A 91 -2.60 9.94 -1.23
CA THR A 91 -2.51 11.02 -0.22
C THR A 91 -1.32 11.94 -0.50
N LEU A 92 -0.16 11.38 -0.83
CA LEU A 92 1.04 12.16 -1.17
C LEU A 92 0.87 12.93 -2.49
N TRP A 93 0.23 12.32 -3.51
CA TRP A 93 -0.11 13.05 -4.73
C TRP A 93 -1.05 14.22 -4.46
N LEU A 94 -2.06 14.02 -3.61
CA LEU A 94 -2.98 15.09 -3.20
C LEU A 94 -2.23 16.23 -2.50
N GLU A 95 -1.34 15.90 -1.57
CA GLU A 95 -0.50 16.90 -0.88
C GLU A 95 0.38 17.68 -1.87
N GLY A 96 0.98 16.99 -2.84
CA GLY A 96 1.74 17.61 -3.92
C GLY A 96 0.88 18.52 -4.79
N PHE A 97 -0.31 18.05 -5.20
CA PHE A 97 -1.24 18.79 -6.05
C PHE A 97 -1.82 20.04 -5.34
N LYS A 98 -2.06 19.95 -4.04
CA LYS A 98 -2.53 21.12 -3.23
C LYS A 98 -1.53 22.28 -3.17
N LYS A 99 -0.26 22.06 -3.43
CA LYS A 99 0.73 23.15 -3.55
C LYS A 99 0.43 24.05 -4.76
N TYR A 100 -0.14 23.48 -5.81
CA TYR A 100 -0.58 24.22 -7.00
C TYR A 100 -2.01 24.74 -6.84
N TYR A 101 -2.91 23.97 -6.19
CA TYR A 101 -4.34 24.28 -6.07
C TYR A 101 -4.82 24.11 -4.63
N PRO A 102 -4.57 25.11 -3.75
CA PRO A 102 -4.91 25.01 -2.31
C PRO A 102 -6.40 24.80 -2.02
N ASN A 103 -7.26 25.22 -2.95
CA ASN A 103 -8.73 25.19 -2.78
C ASN A 103 -9.37 23.90 -3.32
N VAL A 104 -8.59 22.93 -3.79
CA VAL A 104 -9.15 21.63 -4.18
C VAL A 104 -9.27 20.71 -2.97
N ASN A 105 -10.32 19.89 -2.98
CA ASN A 105 -10.52 18.85 -1.98
C ASN A 105 -10.68 17.50 -2.67
N ILE A 106 -9.80 16.55 -2.36
CA ILE A 106 -9.88 15.18 -2.85
C ILE A 106 -9.97 14.26 -1.64
N GLN A 107 -11.07 13.52 -1.52
CA GLN A 107 -11.25 12.51 -0.48
C GLN A 107 -10.66 11.19 -0.96
N VAL A 108 -9.92 10.49 -0.10
CA VAL A 108 -9.26 9.23 -0.42
C VAL A 108 -9.74 8.14 0.54
N GLU A 109 -10.25 7.05 -0.01
CA GLU A 109 -10.72 5.88 0.74
C GLU A 109 -10.07 4.59 0.20
N GLY A 110 -9.17 4.01 0.99
CA GLY A 110 -8.45 2.77 0.67
C GLY A 110 -9.19 1.51 1.16
N LYS A 111 -10.34 1.18 0.57
CA LYS A 111 -11.19 0.04 1.00
C LYS A 111 -10.95 -1.27 0.23
N GLY A 112 -9.99 -1.26 -0.67
CA GLY A 112 -9.66 -2.39 -1.55
C GLY A 112 -10.13 -2.18 -2.99
N SER A 113 -9.39 -2.74 -3.96
CA SER A 113 -9.65 -2.53 -5.40
C SER A 113 -11.05 -2.93 -5.84
N SER A 114 -11.67 -3.91 -5.17
CA SER A 114 -13.03 -4.34 -5.50
C SER A 114 -14.12 -3.30 -5.21
N THR A 115 -13.80 -2.22 -4.47
CA THR A 115 -14.73 -1.12 -4.21
C THR A 115 -14.71 -0.03 -5.28
N ALA A 116 -13.67 0.00 -6.13
CA ALA A 116 -13.53 1.01 -7.18
C ALA A 116 -14.61 0.90 -8.29
N PRO A 117 -14.85 -0.29 -8.89
CA PRO A 117 -15.84 -0.40 -9.96
C PRO A 117 -17.25 0.04 -9.55
N PRO A 118 -17.85 -0.43 -8.44
CA PRO A 118 -19.17 0.03 -8.03
C PRO A 118 -19.21 1.53 -7.68
N ALA A 119 -18.14 2.10 -7.12
CA ALA A 119 -18.06 3.53 -6.83
C ALA A 119 -18.02 4.39 -8.10
N LEU A 120 -17.28 3.97 -9.13
CA LEU A 120 -17.28 4.62 -10.45
C LEU A 120 -18.64 4.49 -11.14
N ILE A 121 -19.27 3.32 -11.09
CA ILE A 121 -20.60 3.06 -11.70
C ILE A 121 -21.69 3.91 -11.05
N SER A 122 -21.67 4.05 -9.72
CA SER A 122 -22.64 4.89 -8.99
C SER A 122 -22.34 6.38 -9.06
N GLY A 123 -21.13 6.78 -9.51
CA GLY A 123 -20.68 8.16 -9.52
C GLY A 123 -20.25 8.71 -8.16
N THR A 124 -20.13 7.86 -7.14
CA THR A 124 -19.65 8.25 -5.80
C THR A 124 -18.14 8.50 -5.76
N ALA A 125 -17.40 7.98 -6.75
CA ALA A 125 -16.00 8.30 -6.96
C ALA A 125 -15.74 8.68 -8.42
N GLN A 126 -14.77 9.58 -8.63
CA GLN A 126 -14.26 9.96 -9.94
C GLN A 126 -12.93 9.25 -10.23
N LEU A 127 -12.21 8.85 -9.17
CA LEU A 127 -10.97 8.10 -9.23
C LEU A 127 -11.18 6.71 -8.64
N GLY A 128 -10.90 5.68 -9.41
CA GLY A 128 -10.95 4.27 -9.01
C GLY A 128 -9.55 3.64 -9.01
N PRO A 129 -8.73 3.86 -7.96
CA PRO A 129 -7.40 3.25 -7.87
C PRO A 129 -7.50 1.74 -7.67
N MET A 130 -6.71 0.98 -8.43
CA MET A 130 -6.68 -0.48 -8.37
C MET A 130 -5.25 -1.00 -8.45
N SER A 131 -4.95 -2.01 -7.65
CA SER A 131 -3.67 -2.74 -7.62
C SER A 131 -3.77 -4.13 -8.28
N ARG A 132 -4.69 -4.27 -9.18
CA ARG A 132 -4.90 -5.31 -10.18
C ARG A 132 -5.67 -4.71 -11.35
N ASP A 133 -5.68 -5.40 -12.45
CA ASP A 133 -6.58 -5.03 -13.54
C ASP A 133 -8.05 -5.19 -13.11
N MET A 134 -8.92 -4.36 -13.70
CA MET A 134 -10.37 -4.51 -13.53
C MET A 134 -10.79 -5.84 -14.17
N LYS A 135 -11.56 -6.63 -13.45
CA LYS A 135 -12.04 -7.92 -13.95
C LYS A 135 -13.05 -7.72 -15.07
N GLN A 136 -13.19 -8.74 -15.92
CA GLN A 136 -14.11 -8.64 -17.06
C GLN A 136 -15.55 -8.35 -16.61
N GLU A 137 -16.04 -9.02 -15.55
CA GLU A 137 -17.37 -8.76 -15.02
C GLU A 137 -17.57 -7.33 -14.48
N GLU A 138 -16.48 -6.70 -13.97
CA GLU A 138 -16.49 -5.31 -13.50
C GLU A 138 -16.53 -4.34 -14.68
N ILE A 139 -15.79 -4.64 -15.76
CA ILE A 139 -15.80 -3.88 -17.03
C ILE A 139 -17.18 -3.98 -17.67
N ASP A 140 -17.75 -5.18 -17.76
CA ASP A 140 -19.07 -5.42 -18.37
C ASP A 140 -20.19 -4.67 -17.61
N ALA A 141 -20.11 -4.64 -16.28
CA ALA A 141 -21.05 -3.88 -15.46
C ALA A 141 -20.95 -2.37 -15.71
N PHE A 142 -19.74 -1.85 -15.86
CA PHE A 142 -19.51 -0.44 -16.21
C PHE A 142 -20.02 -0.14 -17.61
N GLU A 143 -19.67 -0.96 -18.61
CA GLU A 143 -20.08 -0.80 -20.00
C GLU A 143 -21.59 -0.91 -20.16
N LYS A 144 -22.23 -1.80 -19.42
CA LYS A 144 -23.72 -1.90 -19.38
C LYS A 144 -24.36 -0.60 -18.89
N LYS A 145 -23.72 0.10 -17.94
CA LYS A 145 -24.25 1.36 -17.37
C LYS A 145 -24.06 2.54 -18.29
N PHE A 146 -22.89 2.65 -18.94
CA PHE A 146 -22.47 3.86 -19.64
C PHE A 146 -22.42 3.74 -21.17
N GLY A 147 -22.43 2.50 -21.72
CA GLY A 147 -22.32 2.23 -23.14
C GLY A 147 -20.88 2.26 -23.68
N TYR A 148 -19.89 2.36 -22.81
CA TYR A 148 -18.46 2.33 -23.12
C TYR A 148 -17.66 1.82 -21.92
N LYS A 149 -16.41 1.39 -22.16
CA LYS A 149 -15.51 0.85 -21.11
C LYS A 149 -14.89 1.96 -20.27
N PRO A 150 -14.55 1.69 -19.00
CA PRO A 150 -13.80 2.65 -18.19
C PRO A 150 -12.42 2.90 -18.80
N THR A 151 -11.89 4.12 -18.63
CA THR A 151 -10.53 4.44 -19.06
C THR A 151 -9.55 4.05 -17.96
N GLU A 152 -8.61 3.16 -18.31
CA GLU A 152 -7.50 2.76 -17.46
C GLU A 152 -6.31 3.67 -17.69
N LEU A 153 -5.71 4.16 -16.58
CA LEU A 153 -4.43 4.86 -16.58
C LEU A 153 -3.45 4.09 -15.67
N ARG A 154 -2.33 3.68 -16.23
CA ARG A 154 -1.20 3.13 -15.49
C ARG A 154 -0.43 4.29 -14.89
N VAL A 155 -0.26 4.31 -13.59
CA VAL A 155 0.29 5.49 -12.90
C VAL A 155 1.59 5.22 -12.15
N SER A 156 1.92 3.94 -11.93
CA SER A 156 3.13 3.52 -11.24
C SER A 156 3.37 2.02 -11.48
N ILE A 157 4.59 1.56 -11.25
CA ILE A 157 4.97 0.15 -11.23
C ILE A 157 5.14 -0.29 -9.77
N ASP A 158 4.66 -1.48 -9.44
CA ASP A 158 4.79 -2.10 -8.13
C ASP A 158 5.42 -3.49 -8.26
N ALA A 159 6.39 -3.77 -7.40
CA ALA A 159 6.78 -5.15 -7.10
C ALA A 159 5.88 -5.66 -5.99
N LEU A 160 4.97 -6.59 -6.29
CA LEU A 160 4.29 -7.32 -5.22
C LEU A 160 5.30 -8.23 -4.53
N ALA A 161 5.86 -7.75 -3.43
CA ALA A 161 6.94 -8.44 -2.74
C ALA A 161 6.41 -9.53 -1.80
N VAL A 162 7.15 -10.63 -1.73
CA VAL A 162 7.03 -11.62 -0.66
C VAL A 162 8.03 -11.23 0.42
N TYR A 163 7.51 -10.94 1.61
CA TYR A 163 8.28 -10.47 2.74
C TYR A 163 8.51 -11.56 3.78
N VAL A 164 9.70 -11.57 4.33
CA VAL A 164 10.04 -12.29 5.55
C VAL A 164 10.59 -11.32 6.60
N ASN A 165 10.60 -11.72 7.87
CA ASN A 165 11.23 -10.94 8.93
C ASN A 165 12.71 -10.68 8.62
N LYS A 166 13.25 -9.53 9.04
CA LYS A 166 14.65 -9.12 8.79
C LYS A 166 15.71 -10.13 9.24
N ASP A 167 15.38 -10.97 10.22
CA ASP A 167 16.29 -11.96 10.78
C ASP A 167 16.15 -13.35 10.12
N ASN A 168 15.34 -13.46 9.06
CA ASN A 168 15.13 -14.72 8.33
C ASN A 168 16.29 -14.93 7.33
N PRO A 169 16.96 -16.10 7.35
CA PRO A 169 18.10 -16.36 6.50
C PRO A 169 17.76 -16.84 5.07
N LEU A 170 16.47 -16.84 4.68
CA LEU A 170 16.05 -17.30 3.37
C LEU A 170 16.53 -16.34 2.28
N GLU A 171 17.16 -16.86 1.24
CA GLU A 171 17.77 -16.04 0.18
C GLU A 171 16.84 -15.78 -1.02
N GLY A 172 15.80 -16.57 -1.20
CA GLY A 172 14.82 -16.39 -2.29
C GLY A 172 13.81 -17.52 -2.34
N LEU A 173 12.76 -17.35 -3.16
CA LEU A 173 11.71 -18.35 -3.39
C LEU A 173 11.34 -18.46 -4.86
N THR A 174 11.01 -19.66 -5.30
CA THR A 174 10.31 -19.86 -6.57
C THR A 174 8.81 -19.67 -6.41
N LEU A 175 8.09 -19.28 -7.46
CA LEU A 175 6.62 -19.20 -7.40
C LEU A 175 5.95 -20.52 -6.99
N PRO A 176 6.40 -21.71 -7.43
CA PRO A 176 5.88 -22.98 -6.90
C PRO A 176 6.05 -23.14 -5.39
N GLN A 177 7.18 -22.67 -4.81
CA GLN A 177 7.37 -22.68 -3.35
C GLN A 177 6.45 -21.68 -2.64
N VAL A 178 6.27 -20.48 -3.21
CA VAL A 178 5.31 -19.48 -2.69
C VAL A 178 3.90 -20.07 -2.70
N ASP A 179 3.49 -20.70 -3.80
CA ASP A 179 2.19 -21.37 -3.90
C ASP A 179 2.07 -22.48 -2.84
N ALA A 180 3.08 -23.34 -2.67
CA ALA A 180 3.06 -24.40 -1.67
C ALA A 180 2.98 -23.86 -0.22
N ALA A 181 3.54 -22.68 0.04
CA ALA A 181 3.46 -22.06 1.36
C ALA A 181 2.07 -21.46 1.65
N PHE A 182 1.43 -20.81 0.67
CA PHE A 182 0.20 -20.05 0.87
C PHE A 182 -1.08 -20.75 0.42
N SER A 183 -1.00 -21.76 -0.48
CA SER A 183 -2.15 -22.39 -1.15
C SER A 183 -2.43 -23.78 -0.63
N LYS A 184 -3.73 -24.13 -0.57
CA LYS A 184 -4.19 -25.51 -0.33
C LYS A 184 -3.96 -26.43 -1.54
N THR A 185 -3.87 -25.87 -2.74
CA THR A 185 -4.02 -26.60 -4.00
C THR A 185 -2.71 -26.87 -4.73
N ARG A 186 -1.67 -26.10 -4.42
CA ARG A 186 -0.32 -26.22 -5.01
C ARG A 186 -0.33 -26.35 -6.55
N ARG A 187 -1.08 -25.48 -7.22
CA ARG A 187 -1.25 -25.51 -8.69
C ARG A 187 0.04 -25.14 -9.43
N GLY A 188 1.00 -24.49 -8.75
CA GLY A 188 2.36 -24.23 -9.25
C GLY A 188 3.23 -25.48 -9.39
N GLY A 189 2.75 -26.65 -8.93
CA GLY A 189 3.40 -27.94 -9.16
C GLY A 189 4.45 -28.35 -8.12
N TYR A 190 4.62 -27.60 -7.02
CA TYR A 190 5.50 -28.03 -5.94
C TYR A 190 4.99 -29.31 -5.28
N LYS A 191 5.87 -30.30 -5.10
CA LYS A 191 5.46 -31.69 -4.77
C LYS A 191 4.84 -31.82 -3.37
N THR A 192 5.41 -31.12 -2.40
CA THR A 192 5.02 -31.24 -0.98
C THR A 192 4.38 -29.94 -0.48
N ASP A 193 3.58 -30.06 0.56
CA ASP A 193 3.09 -28.88 1.28
C ASP A 193 4.24 -28.23 2.05
N ILE A 194 4.25 -26.90 2.14
CA ILE A 194 5.23 -26.16 2.92
C ILE A 194 4.52 -25.57 4.13
N THR A 195 4.85 -26.04 5.30
CA THR A 195 4.24 -25.66 6.57
C THR A 195 5.25 -25.16 7.60
N ASN A 196 6.50 -25.54 7.45
CA ASN A 196 7.60 -25.19 8.33
C ASN A 196 8.74 -24.55 7.52
N TRP A 197 9.58 -23.77 8.19
CA TRP A 197 10.77 -23.18 7.58
C TRP A 197 11.79 -24.22 7.13
N GLY A 198 11.82 -25.39 7.77
CA GLY A 198 12.63 -26.54 7.31
C GLY A 198 12.21 -27.09 5.96
N ASP A 199 10.96 -26.93 5.55
CA ASP A 199 10.46 -27.34 4.22
C ASP A 199 11.07 -26.49 3.09
N PHE A 200 11.59 -25.29 3.41
CA PHE A 200 12.41 -24.46 2.52
C PHE A 200 13.90 -24.79 2.57
N GLY A 201 14.32 -25.78 3.36
CA GLY A 201 15.73 -26.18 3.53
C GLY A 201 16.46 -25.46 4.66
N LEU A 202 15.78 -24.66 5.47
CA LEU A 202 16.39 -24.01 6.64
C LEU A 202 16.66 -25.02 7.75
N THR A 203 17.83 -24.88 8.42
CA THR A 203 18.32 -25.79 9.46
C THR A 203 18.37 -25.15 10.83
N GLY A 204 18.79 -25.91 11.84
CA GLY A 204 18.93 -25.43 13.22
C GLY A 204 17.59 -25.03 13.84
N ASP A 205 17.52 -23.83 14.43
CA ASP A 205 16.32 -23.32 15.11
C ASP A 205 15.11 -23.14 14.17
N TRP A 206 15.34 -23.11 12.87
CA TRP A 206 14.29 -22.92 11.86
C TRP A 206 13.62 -24.22 11.44
N THR A 207 14.28 -25.38 11.55
CA THR A 207 13.85 -26.65 10.96
C THR A 207 12.40 -27.00 11.27
N ASN A 208 11.99 -26.88 12.53
CA ASN A 208 10.66 -27.28 12.99
C ASN A 208 9.75 -26.08 13.33
N ARG A 209 10.09 -24.88 12.86
CA ARG A 209 9.27 -23.66 13.08
C ARG A 209 8.22 -23.54 12.00
N GLY A 210 6.95 -23.53 12.44
CA GLY A 210 5.81 -23.32 11.56
C GLY A 210 5.80 -21.92 10.94
N LEU A 211 5.24 -21.80 9.73
CA LEU A 211 5.06 -20.52 9.06
C LEU A 211 3.88 -19.74 9.66
N SER A 212 4.11 -18.49 9.99
CA SER A 212 3.02 -17.51 10.22
C SER A 212 2.72 -16.78 8.92
N LEU A 213 1.59 -17.10 8.29
CA LEU A 213 1.21 -16.57 6.98
C LEU A 213 0.40 -15.28 7.14
N TYR A 214 0.86 -14.18 6.52
CA TYR A 214 0.15 -12.90 6.49
C TYR A 214 -0.26 -12.54 5.06
N GLY A 215 -1.52 -12.21 4.87
CA GLY A 215 -2.07 -11.85 3.56
C GLY A 215 -3.11 -10.75 3.67
N ARG A 216 -3.77 -10.47 2.56
CA ARG A 216 -4.84 -9.46 2.46
C ARG A 216 -6.20 -10.13 2.42
N ASN A 217 -7.24 -9.38 2.75
CA ASN A 217 -8.63 -9.82 2.59
C ASN A 217 -9.06 -9.81 1.11
N SER A 218 -10.19 -10.43 0.80
CA SER A 218 -10.69 -10.62 -0.57
C SER A 218 -11.10 -9.33 -1.30
N ALA A 219 -11.32 -8.21 -0.60
CA ALA A 219 -11.59 -6.90 -1.23
C ALA A 219 -10.32 -6.30 -1.86
N SER A 220 -9.15 -6.73 -1.40
CA SER A 220 -7.84 -6.23 -1.87
C SER A 220 -7.54 -6.67 -3.30
N GLY A 221 -7.09 -5.72 -4.14
CA GLY A 221 -6.50 -6.05 -5.44
C GLY A 221 -5.22 -6.87 -5.31
N THR A 222 -4.43 -6.62 -4.28
CA THR A 222 -3.21 -7.38 -3.97
C THR A 222 -3.51 -8.85 -3.65
N TYR A 223 -4.60 -9.12 -2.91
CA TYR A 223 -5.10 -10.49 -2.72
C TYR A 223 -5.44 -11.15 -4.07
N GLY A 224 -6.21 -10.45 -4.92
CA GLY A 224 -6.61 -11.00 -6.22
C GLY A 224 -5.42 -11.25 -7.13
N TYR A 225 -4.48 -10.30 -7.22
CA TYR A 225 -3.27 -10.44 -8.03
C TYR A 225 -2.38 -11.59 -7.53
N PHE A 226 -2.14 -11.69 -6.23
CA PHE A 226 -1.35 -12.76 -5.64
C PHE A 226 -2.00 -14.14 -5.87
N LYS A 227 -3.33 -14.24 -5.68
CA LYS A 227 -4.07 -15.47 -5.98
C LYS A 227 -3.92 -15.90 -7.43
N GLU A 228 -3.96 -14.95 -8.36
CA GLU A 228 -3.87 -15.24 -9.79
C GLU A 228 -2.46 -15.64 -10.22
N HIS A 229 -1.45 -14.86 -9.82
CA HIS A 229 -0.08 -14.98 -10.36
C HIS A 229 0.87 -15.82 -9.49
N ALA A 230 0.73 -15.75 -8.16
CA ALA A 230 1.58 -16.51 -7.24
C ALA A 230 0.98 -17.86 -6.86
N LEU A 231 -0.36 -17.96 -6.74
CA LEU A 231 -1.05 -19.21 -6.39
C LEU A 231 -1.69 -19.91 -7.60
N PHE A 232 -1.42 -19.44 -8.81
CA PHE A 232 -1.94 -20.04 -10.05
C PHE A 232 -3.47 -20.27 -10.01
N LYS A 233 -4.19 -19.27 -9.46
CA LYS A 233 -5.65 -19.30 -9.19
C LYS A 233 -6.05 -20.36 -8.15
N GLY A 234 -5.11 -20.82 -7.32
CA GLY A 234 -5.35 -21.72 -6.20
C GLY A 234 -6.02 -21.03 -5.03
N ASP A 235 -6.52 -21.79 -4.07
CA ASP A 235 -7.17 -21.26 -2.87
C ASP A 235 -6.17 -21.11 -1.73
N PHE A 236 -6.24 -19.99 -1.03
CA PHE A 236 -5.41 -19.76 0.15
C PHE A 236 -5.65 -20.79 1.24
N LYS A 237 -4.61 -21.09 2.01
CA LYS A 237 -4.73 -21.83 3.26
C LYS A 237 -5.57 -21.06 4.29
N ASP A 238 -6.33 -21.77 5.13
CA ASP A 238 -7.16 -21.17 6.17
C ASP A 238 -6.35 -20.47 7.26
N GLN A 239 -5.05 -20.84 7.40
CA GLN A 239 -4.12 -20.25 8.36
C GLN A 239 -3.60 -18.87 7.94
N VAL A 240 -3.88 -18.41 6.72
CA VAL A 240 -3.47 -17.07 6.29
C VAL A 240 -4.19 -16.02 7.12
N LYS A 241 -3.44 -15.25 7.88
CA LYS A 241 -3.94 -14.14 8.70
C LYS A 241 -4.28 -12.97 7.78
N GLU A 242 -5.55 -12.84 7.42
CA GLU A 242 -6.04 -11.78 6.56
C GLU A 242 -5.94 -10.41 7.25
N GLN A 243 -5.24 -9.49 6.59
CA GLN A 243 -5.04 -8.12 7.06
C GLN A 243 -5.88 -7.14 6.24
N PRO A 244 -6.42 -6.08 6.86
CA PRO A 244 -7.21 -5.07 6.15
C PRO A 244 -6.36 -4.20 5.24
N GLY A 245 -5.08 -3.97 5.58
CA GLY A 245 -4.18 -3.06 4.88
C GLY A 245 -2.81 -3.64 4.56
N SER A 246 -2.12 -3.01 3.63
CA SER A 246 -0.75 -3.36 3.22
C SER A 246 0.25 -3.14 4.36
N ALA A 247 0.13 -2.03 5.08
CA ALA A 247 0.95 -1.73 6.25
C ALA A 247 0.82 -2.79 7.35
N SER A 248 -0.41 -3.28 7.61
CA SER A 248 -0.67 -4.30 8.64
C SER A 248 -0.02 -5.65 8.31
N VAL A 249 0.10 -6.01 7.02
CA VAL A 249 0.87 -7.21 6.61
C VAL A 249 2.33 -7.03 6.96
N VAL A 250 2.95 -5.91 6.56
CA VAL A 250 4.37 -5.65 6.81
C VAL A 250 4.66 -5.56 8.29
N GLN A 251 3.77 -4.93 9.08
CA GLN A 251 3.89 -4.89 10.53
C GLN A 251 3.86 -6.29 11.14
N GLY A 252 2.90 -7.14 10.74
CA GLY A 252 2.80 -8.51 11.23
C GLY A 252 4.06 -9.34 10.92
N VAL A 253 4.65 -9.15 9.73
CA VAL A 253 5.92 -9.81 9.37
C VAL A 253 7.11 -9.23 10.17
N THR A 254 7.09 -7.94 10.48
CA THR A 254 8.14 -7.30 11.29
C THR A 254 8.14 -7.81 12.75
N GLU A 255 6.94 -8.02 13.31
CA GLU A 255 6.78 -8.41 14.73
C GLU A 255 6.97 -9.91 14.98
N ASP A 256 6.75 -10.73 13.95
CA ASP A 256 6.82 -12.20 14.04
C ASP A 256 8.02 -12.72 13.24
N ARG A 257 9.07 -13.18 13.96
CA ARG A 257 10.30 -13.73 13.37
C ARG A 257 10.04 -14.85 12.36
N TYR A 258 8.97 -15.61 12.56
CA TYR A 258 8.61 -16.77 11.73
C TYR A 258 7.52 -16.46 10.71
N ALA A 259 7.29 -15.17 10.45
CA ALA A 259 6.29 -14.74 9.49
C ALA A 259 6.83 -14.69 8.07
N ILE A 260 5.92 -14.97 7.14
CA ILE A 260 6.03 -14.69 5.71
C ILE A 260 4.71 -14.03 5.27
N GLY A 261 4.79 -12.99 4.45
CA GLY A 261 3.62 -12.26 3.98
C GLY A 261 3.84 -11.64 2.62
N TYR A 262 2.82 -11.02 2.03
CA TYR A 262 2.93 -10.31 0.76
C TYR A 262 2.28 -8.94 0.79
N SER A 263 2.96 -7.96 0.21
CA SER A 263 2.50 -6.57 0.11
C SER A 263 3.24 -5.83 -1.00
N GLY A 264 2.73 -4.66 -1.43
CA GLY A 264 3.43 -3.80 -2.38
C GLY A 264 4.77 -3.30 -1.85
N ILE A 265 5.73 -3.07 -2.77
CA ILE A 265 7.11 -2.67 -2.41
C ILE A 265 7.17 -1.33 -1.66
N GLY A 266 6.24 -0.41 -1.92
CA GLY A 266 6.14 0.89 -1.25
C GLY A 266 5.90 0.80 0.27
N TYR A 267 5.50 -0.36 0.80
CA TYR A 267 5.32 -0.57 2.23
C TYR A 267 6.54 -1.19 2.93
N ARG A 268 7.65 -1.41 2.20
CA ARG A 268 8.87 -1.99 2.75
C ARG A 268 9.41 -1.14 3.91
N THR A 269 9.75 -1.81 5.02
CA THR A 269 10.41 -1.22 6.18
C THR A 269 11.74 -1.93 6.46
N SER A 270 12.55 -1.37 7.34
CA SER A 270 13.78 -2.02 7.81
C SER A 270 13.55 -3.30 8.63
N GLY A 271 12.31 -3.57 9.04
CA GLY A 271 11.92 -4.78 9.78
C GLY A 271 11.69 -6.02 8.91
N VAL A 272 11.73 -5.87 7.59
CA VAL A 272 11.44 -6.96 6.64
C VAL A 272 12.44 -7.02 5.50
N ILE A 273 12.59 -8.22 4.93
CA ILE A 273 13.33 -8.48 3.69
C ILE A 273 12.31 -8.80 2.60
N ALA A 274 12.38 -8.11 1.48
CA ALA A 274 11.67 -8.47 0.26
C ALA A 274 12.51 -9.51 -0.50
N LEU A 275 11.98 -10.72 -0.63
CA LEU A 275 12.73 -11.84 -1.20
C LEU A 275 12.86 -11.72 -2.72
N PRO A 276 14.04 -12.08 -3.26
CA PRO A 276 14.17 -12.39 -4.67
C PRO A 276 13.24 -13.53 -5.06
N LEU A 277 12.63 -13.46 -6.24
CA LEU A 277 11.76 -14.51 -6.75
C LEU A 277 12.25 -15.06 -8.09
N ALA A 278 12.01 -16.34 -8.30
CA ALA A 278 12.17 -17.02 -9.58
C ALA A 278 10.82 -17.60 -10.05
N LYS A 279 10.58 -17.68 -11.36
CA LYS A 279 9.35 -18.28 -11.92
C LYS A 279 9.27 -19.78 -11.67
N SER A 280 10.41 -20.46 -11.76
CA SER A 280 10.53 -21.90 -11.53
C SER A 280 11.88 -22.25 -10.90
N GLU A 281 12.10 -23.52 -10.58
CA GLU A 281 13.35 -24.03 -9.99
C GLU A 281 14.59 -23.87 -10.90
N ASN A 282 14.38 -23.72 -12.21
CA ASN A 282 15.47 -23.58 -13.20
C ASN A 282 15.72 -22.14 -13.63
N ASP A 283 14.94 -21.19 -13.12
CA ASP A 283 15.07 -19.79 -13.46
C ASP A 283 15.94 -19.04 -12.46
N GLU A 284 16.52 -17.93 -12.90
CA GLU A 284 17.27 -17.02 -12.04
C GLU A 284 16.35 -16.31 -11.03
N PHE A 285 16.87 -16.07 -9.83
CA PHE A 285 16.24 -15.25 -8.84
C PHE A 285 16.44 -13.76 -9.15
N HIS A 286 15.36 -13.01 -9.20
CA HIS A 286 15.38 -11.58 -9.46
C HIS A 286 14.91 -10.79 -8.23
N GLN A 287 15.66 -9.74 -7.88
CA GLN A 287 15.28 -8.79 -6.83
C GLN A 287 14.05 -7.98 -7.26
N PRO A 288 13.20 -7.53 -6.30
CA PRO A 288 12.08 -6.64 -6.57
C PRO A 288 12.53 -5.19 -6.77
N ASP A 289 13.48 -4.97 -7.69
CA ASP A 289 14.04 -3.68 -8.05
C ASP A 289 13.41 -3.11 -9.34
N TYR A 290 13.75 -1.86 -9.65
CA TYR A 290 13.17 -1.13 -10.77
C TYR A 290 13.40 -1.82 -12.12
N GLU A 291 14.63 -2.23 -12.41
CA GLU A 291 14.98 -2.82 -13.69
C GLU A 291 14.31 -4.17 -13.89
N ASN A 292 14.35 -5.02 -12.88
CA ASN A 292 13.73 -6.34 -12.94
C ASN A 292 12.20 -6.25 -13.07
N CYS A 293 11.58 -5.24 -12.44
CA CYS A 293 10.14 -4.99 -12.58
C CYS A 293 9.78 -4.42 -13.96
N LEU A 294 10.55 -3.44 -14.46
CA LEU A 294 10.33 -2.83 -15.77
C LEU A 294 10.49 -3.84 -16.91
N ASN A 295 11.49 -4.74 -16.80
CA ASN A 295 11.79 -5.75 -17.81
C ASN A 295 10.95 -7.03 -17.67
N GLY A 296 10.04 -7.12 -16.66
CA GLY A 296 9.22 -8.31 -16.39
C GLY A 296 10.02 -9.53 -15.93
N LYS A 297 11.25 -9.35 -15.44
CA LYS A 297 12.07 -10.40 -14.86
C LYS A 297 11.58 -10.78 -13.47
N TYR A 298 11.25 -9.78 -12.62
CA TYR A 298 10.62 -10.03 -11.33
C TYR A 298 9.18 -10.54 -11.57
N PRO A 299 8.83 -11.77 -11.17
CA PRO A 299 7.62 -12.44 -11.66
C PRO A 299 6.32 -11.87 -11.13
N LEU A 300 6.35 -11.09 -10.05
CA LEU A 300 5.17 -10.45 -9.45
C LEU A 300 5.19 -8.91 -9.64
N SER A 301 5.81 -8.42 -10.71
CA SER A 301 5.70 -7.02 -11.11
C SER A 301 4.32 -6.72 -11.72
N ARG A 302 3.76 -5.55 -11.41
CA ARG A 302 2.44 -5.11 -11.91
C ARG A 302 2.38 -3.60 -12.05
N PHE A 303 1.42 -3.10 -12.81
CA PHE A 303 1.04 -1.69 -12.77
C PHE A 303 0.08 -1.43 -11.61
N LEU A 304 0.18 -0.23 -11.05
CA LEU A 304 -0.87 0.38 -10.24
C LEU A 304 -1.69 1.27 -11.19
N ASN A 305 -2.99 1.10 -11.16
CA ASN A 305 -3.91 1.71 -12.13
C ASN A 305 -4.86 2.69 -11.45
N ILE A 306 -5.25 3.74 -12.16
CA ILE A 306 -6.42 4.56 -11.82
C ILE A 306 -7.43 4.41 -12.96
N TYR A 307 -8.62 3.94 -12.64
CA TYR A 307 -9.74 3.88 -13.57
C TYR A 307 -10.61 5.12 -13.41
N VAL A 308 -11.08 5.66 -14.55
CA VAL A 308 -11.96 6.84 -14.58
C VAL A 308 -13.10 6.64 -15.57
N ASN A 309 -14.19 7.36 -15.32
CA ASN A 309 -15.33 7.43 -16.25
C ASN A 309 -15.10 8.56 -17.27
N LYS A 310 -14.45 8.25 -18.39
CA LYS A 310 -14.28 9.16 -19.54
C LYS A 310 -15.14 8.71 -20.70
N ALA A 311 -16.18 9.47 -21.02
CA ALA A 311 -17.01 9.20 -22.19
C ALA A 311 -16.23 9.49 -23.50
N PRO A 312 -16.36 8.64 -24.53
CA PRO A 312 -15.74 8.89 -25.84
C PRO A 312 -16.15 10.26 -26.40
N ASN A 313 -15.19 10.97 -26.96
CA ASN A 313 -15.41 12.28 -27.60
C ASN A 313 -15.99 13.36 -26.66
N LYS A 314 -15.88 13.18 -25.35
CA LYS A 314 -16.23 14.22 -24.35
C LYS A 314 -14.98 14.61 -23.55
N PRO A 315 -14.85 15.90 -23.21
CA PRO A 315 -13.76 16.33 -22.34
C PRO A 315 -13.89 15.68 -20.95
N VAL A 316 -12.75 15.37 -20.34
CA VAL A 316 -12.67 14.97 -18.94
C VAL A 316 -12.97 16.21 -18.07
N ASP A 317 -13.58 16.01 -16.90
CA ASP A 317 -13.72 17.07 -15.91
C ASP A 317 -12.37 17.78 -15.69
N PRO A 318 -12.31 19.12 -15.71
CA PRO A 318 -11.05 19.87 -15.66
C PRO A 318 -10.20 19.55 -14.42
N LEU A 319 -10.80 19.43 -13.25
CA LEU A 319 -10.08 19.10 -12.02
C LEU A 319 -9.53 17.66 -12.08
N LEU A 320 -10.33 16.71 -12.54
CA LEU A 320 -9.92 15.31 -12.72
C LEU A 320 -8.77 15.21 -13.73
N LYS A 321 -8.88 15.89 -14.88
CA LYS A 321 -7.83 15.92 -15.91
C LYS A 321 -6.52 16.47 -15.35
N GLU A 322 -6.56 17.60 -14.66
CA GLU A 322 -5.37 18.25 -14.11
C GLU A 322 -4.72 17.43 -12.98
N PHE A 323 -5.52 16.79 -12.12
CA PHE A 323 -4.96 15.88 -11.12
C PHE A 323 -4.22 14.71 -11.77
N LEU A 324 -4.80 14.09 -12.81
CA LEU A 324 -4.16 12.98 -13.53
C LEU A 324 -2.94 13.44 -14.34
N ARG A 325 -2.95 14.67 -14.90
CA ARG A 325 -1.75 15.27 -15.52
C ARG A 325 -0.63 15.47 -14.49
N PHE A 326 -0.97 15.94 -13.29
CA PHE A 326 0.02 16.04 -12.20
C PHE A 326 0.58 14.67 -11.81
N VAL A 327 -0.27 13.65 -11.64
CA VAL A 327 0.16 12.27 -11.32
C VAL A 327 1.17 11.72 -12.33
N LEU A 328 0.95 12.02 -13.62
CA LEU A 328 1.77 11.54 -14.74
C LEU A 328 2.93 12.49 -15.12
N SER A 329 3.10 13.60 -14.41
CA SER A 329 4.22 14.54 -14.59
C SER A 329 5.46 14.08 -13.84
N TYR A 330 6.59 14.80 -14.08
CA TYR A 330 7.84 14.58 -13.36
C TYR A 330 7.65 14.66 -11.84
N GLU A 331 6.98 15.69 -11.34
CA GLU A 331 6.70 15.88 -9.91
C GLU A 331 5.78 14.79 -9.33
N GLY A 332 4.80 14.35 -10.11
CA GLY A 332 3.95 13.22 -9.72
C GLY A 332 4.71 11.90 -9.63
N GLN A 333 5.69 11.69 -10.50
CA GLN A 333 6.54 10.51 -10.48
C GLN A 333 7.65 10.61 -9.40
N GLU A 334 8.08 11.82 -9.00
CA GLU A 334 8.88 11.99 -7.78
C GLU A 334 8.14 11.55 -6.52
N VAL A 335 6.83 11.79 -6.45
CA VAL A 335 5.98 11.29 -5.37
C VAL A 335 5.94 9.76 -5.36
N VAL A 336 5.91 9.11 -6.54
CA VAL A 336 5.97 7.65 -6.66
C VAL A 336 7.24 7.10 -6.02
N VAL A 337 8.40 7.68 -6.38
CA VAL A 337 9.71 7.28 -5.82
C VAL A 337 9.76 7.54 -4.31
N LYS A 338 9.25 8.68 -3.86
CA LYS A 338 9.20 9.02 -2.42
C LYS A 338 8.37 8.03 -1.60
N ASP A 339 7.29 7.50 -2.17
CA ASP A 339 6.43 6.49 -1.52
C ASP A 339 7.02 5.06 -1.61
N GLY A 340 8.19 4.91 -2.25
CA GLY A 340 8.89 3.63 -2.39
C GLY A 340 8.38 2.74 -3.52
N TYR A 341 7.50 3.27 -4.39
CA TYR A 341 7.10 2.61 -5.62
C TYR A 341 8.04 2.97 -6.77
N LEU A 342 7.78 2.38 -7.93
CA LEU A 342 8.64 2.47 -9.11
C LEU A 342 7.99 3.39 -10.14
N PRO A 343 8.71 4.43 -10.64
CA PRO A 343 8.16 5.40 -11.56
C PRO A 343 7.96 4.82 -12.97
N LEU A 344 7.11 5.47 -13.74
CA LEU A 344 6.94 5.18 -15.17
C LEU A 344 8.16 5.68 -15.96
N THR A 345 8.38 5.10 -17.14
CA THR A 345 9.23 5.71 -18.17
C THR A 345 8.50 6.87 -18.86
N SER A 346 9.23 7.78 -19.50
CA SER A 346 8.64 8.89 -20.26
C SER A 346 7.71 8.41 -21.39
N GLU A 347 8.05 7.29 -22.02
CA GLU A 347 7.21 6.68 -23.05
C GLU A 347 5.86 6.21 -22.47
N LEU A 348 5.89 5.50 -21.35
CA LEU A 348 4.67 5.08 -20.66
C LEU A 348 3.84 6.27 -20.19
N ALA A 349 4.46 7.26 -19.55
CA ALA A 349 3.76 8.45 -19.08
C ALA A 349 3.07 9.21 -20.21
N LYS A 350 3.74 9.40 -21.35
CA LYS A 350 3.15 10.01 -22.56
C LYS A 350 1.96 9.22 -23.11
N LYS A 351 2.08 7.90 -23.16
CA LYS A 351 0.99 7.01 -23.61
C LYS A 351 -0.23 7.11 -22.69
N GLU A 352 -0.02 7.17 -21.39
CA GLU A 352 -1.12 7.30 -20.43
C GLU A 352 -1.76 8.70 -20.46
N LEU A 353 -0.96 9.76 -20.62
CA LEU A 353 -1.46 11.14 -20.79
C LEU A 353 -2.36 11.28 -22.03
N ALA A 354 -1.99 10.65 -23.14
CA ALA A 354 -2.76 10.71 -24.38
C ALA A 354 -4.19 10.13 -24.25
N LYS A 355 -4.45 9.31 -23.23
CA LYS A 355 -5.80 8.78 -22.97
C LYS A 355 -6.74 9.84 -22.36
N LEU A 356 -6.22 10.98 -21.90
CA LEU A 356 -7.00 12.07 -21.31
C LEU A 356 -7.53 13.08 -22.34
N ASP A 357 -7.04 13.02 -23.57
CA ASP A 357 -7.41 13.91 -24.67
C ASP A 357 -8.64 13.43 -25.47
#